data_3d2ab8c6551c14efc6371e86126eed1d
#
_entry.id   3d2ab8c6551c14efc6371e86126eed1d
#
_cell.length_a   1.000
_cell.length_b   1.000
_cell.length_c   1.000
_cell.angle_alpha   90.00
_cell.angle_beta   90.00
_cell.angle_gamma   90.00
#
_symmetry.space_group_name_H-M   'P 1'
#
loop_
_entity.id
_entity.type
_entity.pdbx_description
1 polymer ?
#
loop_
_entity_poly.entity_id
_entity_poly.type
_entity_poly.pdbx_seq_one_letter_code
_entity_poly.pdbx_strand_id
1 'polypeptide(L)'
;MATYKTYDTIGIREDLQDAIYDISPTTTPFMSTIGKSTAKNTYHEWQTDSLASVNKDNAQVEGADAVSPTLTPTTRVGNYTQISDKVVQVSVTDDKVDKAGRSTETAYQLAKASAELKRDMESILLSDQAQTAGDSATPRKLGGFQSWLTTNVVAGSGAFTEQNVKDAMLKAYTEGGEPTMLLVSPAQKQVISTFEGIAGQRYQAPKSSPTTIIGTADVYLSDFGTLNVVPDRFLDDDVALIVDPSMTNVAYLRPFKQTKLAKTGDSEKHLMNVEYTLVVKNEAAHAMVTDLTV
;
A
#
# COMPACT_ATOMS: atom_id res chain seq x y z
N MET A 1 14.35 -60.55 33.77
CA MET A 1 14.97 -60.13 32.50
C MET A 1 14.82 -58.61 32.41
N ALA A 2 15.88 -57.88 32.19
CA ALA A 2 15.78 -56.45 31.96
C ALA A 2 15.15 -56.23 30.57
N THR A 3 14.11 -55.42 30.50
CA THR A 3 13.44 -55.07 29.24
C THR A 3 14.31 -54.07 28.48
N TYR A 4 14.68 -54.35 27.23
CA TYR A 4 15.35 -53.43 26.32
C TYR A 4 14.42 -52.25 26.03
N LYS A 5 14.90 -51.01 26.26
CA LYS A 5 14.08 -49.80 26.16
C LYS A 5 14.58 -48.92 25.03
N THR A 6 13.74 -47.99 24.60
CA THR A 6 14.04 -46.99 23.55
C THR A 6 15.33 -46.19 23.84
N TYR A 7 15.65 -45.99 25.13
CA TYR A 7 16.89 -45.30 25.56
C TYR A 7 18.17 -46.10 25.28
N ASP A 8 18.06 -47.40 25.06
CA ASP A 8 19.17 -48.29 24.75
C ASP A 8 19.38 -48.48 23.25
N THR A 9 18.45 -47.96 22.42
CA THR A 9 18.44 -48.11 20.95
C THR A 9 19.31 -47.04 20.30
N ILE A 10 20.33 -47.46 19.54
CA ILE A 10 21.18 -46.60 18.71
C ILE A 10 20.55 -46.55 17.30
N GLY A 11 20.46 -45.37 16.71
CA GLY A 11 19.98 -45.19 15.32
C GLY A 11 18.48 -44.87 15.17
N ILE A 12 17.84 -44.37 16.23
CA ILE A 12 16.51 -43.78 16.11
C ILE A 12 16.64 -42.54 15.20
N ARG A 13 15.84 -42.53 14.13
CA ARG A 13 15.79 -41.33 13.23
C ARG A 13 15.09 -40.19 13.94
N GLU A 14 15.61 -39.00 13.73
CA GLU A 14 14.93 -37.77 14.13
C GLU A 14 13.57 -37.67 13.43
N ASP A 15 12.54 -37.40 14.21
CA ASP A 15 11.19 -37.15 13.71
C ASP A 15 11.08 -35.64 13.37
N LEU A 16 11.39 -35.29 12.13
CA LEU A 16 11.31 -33.94 11.63
C LEU A 16 10.07 -33.81 10.75
N GLN A 17 9.16 -32.91 11.12
CA GLN A 17 7.93 -32.69 10.37
C GLN A 17 8.24 -32.11 8.98
N ASP A 18 7.65 -32.69 7.93
CA ASP A 18 7.83 -32.29 6.53
C ASP A 18 6.98 -31.06 6.16
N ALA A 19 7.01 -30.03 7.02
CA ALA A 19 6.27 -28.78 6.83
C ALA A 19 7.03 -27.59 7.42
N ILE A 20 7.00 -26.45 6.71
CA ILE A 20 7.55 -25.18 7.19
C ILE A 20 6.38 -24.23 7.43
N TYR A 21 6.28 -23.72 8.66
CA TYR A 21 5.25 -22.77 9.05
C TYR A 21 5.80 -21.36 9.03
N ASP A 22 5.23 -20.49 8.19
CA ASP A 22 5.56 -19.06 8.10
C ASP A 22 4.35 -18.24 8.56
N ILE A 23 4.59 -17.32 9.49
CA ILE A 23 3.56 -16.41 10.07
C ILE A 23 3.76 -14.97 9.55
N SER A 24 4.72 -14.75 8.65
CA SER A 24 5.04 -13.40 8.18
C SER A 24 3.87 -12.77 7.42
N PRO A 25 3.56 -11.47 7.65
CA PRO A 25 2.53 -10.78 6.89
C PRO A 25 2.95 -10.63 5.42
N THR A 26 2.08 -11.02 4.50
CA THR A 26 2.34 -10.97 3.04
C THR A 26 1.29 -10.19 2.27
N THR A 27 0.24 -9.71 2.93
CA THR A 27 -0.83 -8.93 2.30
C THR A 27 -0.34 -7.52 1.95
N THR A 28 -0.61 -7.09 0.73
CA THR A 28 -0.28 -5.76 0.20
C THR A 28 -1.56 -5.12 -0.33
N PRO A 29 -2.43 -4.57 0.55
CA PRO A 29 -3.76 -4.14 0.16
C PRO A 29 -3.74 -2.91 -0.74
N PHE A 30 -2.85 -1.94 -0.52
CA PHE A 30 -2.76 -0.74 -1.33
C PHE A 30 -2.36 -1.08 -2.77
N MET A 31 -1.23 -1.75 -2.97
CA MET A 31 -0.73 -2.13 -4.29
C MET A 31 -1.68 -3.08 -5.04
N SER A 32 -2.51 -3.84 -4.32
CA SER A 32 -3.50 -4.75 -4.92
C SER A 32 -4.76 -4.04 -5.40
N THR A 33 -5.12 -2.92 -4.77
CA THR A 33 -6.36 -2.18 -5.06
C THR A 33 -6.16 -1.11 -6.12
N ILE A 34 -5.01 -0.43 -6.13
CA ILE A 34 -4.71 0.61 -7.10
C ILE A 34 -4.42 0.05 -8.50
N GLY A 35 -4.59 0.90 -9.52
CA GLY A 35 -4.35 0.53 -10.91
C GLY A 35 -2.88 0.23 -11.22
N LYS A 36 -2.65 -0.43 -12.35
CA LYS A 36 -1.30 -0.69 -12.89
C LYS A 36 -1.16 -0.06 -14.25
N SER A 37 0.01 0.54 -14.51
CA SER A 37 0.34 1.18 -15.80
C SER A 37 1.80 0.92 -16.16
N THR A 38 2.24 1.43 -17.32
CA THR A 38 3.61 1.27 -17.80
C THR A 38 4.28 2.64 -17.86
N ALA A 39 5.45 2.77 -17.24
CA ALA A 39 6.34 3.91 -17.42
C ALA A 39 7.24 3.68 -18.64
N LYS A 40 7.66 4.76 -19.31
CA LYS A 40 8.57 4.72 -20.47
C LYS A 40 9.87 5.45 -20.23
N ASN A 41 9.98 6.17 -19.11
CA ASN A 41 11.17 6.94 -18.76
C ASN A 41 11.42 6.83 -17.25
N THR A 42 12.61 7.16 -16.81
CA THR A 42 13.04 7.20 -15.40
C THR A 42 12.35 8.31 -14.60
N TYR A 43 11.97 9.39 -15.25
CA TYR A 43 11.04 10.38 -14.72
C TYR A 43 9.73 10.22 -15.49
N HIS A 44 8.72 9.70 -14.83
CA HIS A 44 7.40 9.44 -15.40
C HIS A 44 6.51 10.63 -15.11
N GLU A 45 5.97 11.25 -16.17
CA GLU A 45 5.22 12.49 -16.06
C GLU A 45 3.80 12.32 -16.58
N TRP A 46 2.89 13.11 -16.00
CA TRP A 46 1.50 13.23 -16.43
C TRP A 46 1.06 14.69 -16.33
N GLN A 47 -0.08 15.00 -16.93
CA GLN A 47 -0.63 16.35 -16.90
C GLN A 47 -1.87 16.38 -16.00
N THR A 48 -1.96 17.45 -15.21
CA THR A 48 -3.12 17.78 -14.40
C THR A 48 -3.73 19.06 -14.91
N ASP A 49 -5.06 19.18 -14.81
CA ASP A 49 -5.80 20.38 -15.17
C ASP A 49 -6.90 20.61 -14.14
N SER A 50 -7.39 21.84 -14.06
CA SER A 50 -8.50 22.21 -13.20
C SER A 50 -9.45 23.14 -13.94
N LEU A 51 -10.73 22.98 -13.67
CA LEU A 51 -11.75 23.89 -14.19
C LEU A 51 -11.62 25.26 -13.52
N ALA A 52 -11.96 26.32 -14.24
CA ALA A 52 -12.07 27.65 -13.63
C ALA A 52 -13.15 27.64 -12.53
N SER A 53 -12.97 28.50 -11.54
CA SER A 53 -13.95 28.66 -10.47
C SER A 53 -15.33 29.00 -11.03
N VAL A 54 -16.39 28.51 -10.36
CA VAL A 54 -17.77 28.77 -10.75
C VAL A 54 -18.05 30.28 -10.74
N ASN A 55 -18.46 30.84 -11.89
CA ASN A 55 -18.90 32.22 -12.02
C ASN A 55 -20.43 32.28 -11.85
N LYS A 56 -20.91 32.79 -10.72
CA LYS A 56 -22.34 32.97 -10.44
C LYS A 56 -22.95 34.14 -11.18
N ASP A 57 -22.12 35.10 -11.63
CA ASP A 57 -22.53 36.32 -12.33
C ASP A 57 -22.26 36.24 -13.85
N ASN A 58 -22.41 35.05 -14.43
CA ASN A 58 -22.17 34.78 -15.84
C ASN A 58 -23.37 35.20 -16.75
N ALA A 59 -24.13 36.20 -16.33
CA ALA A 59 -25.17 36.79 -17.16
C ALA A 59 -24.60 37.78 -18.14
N GLN A 60 -25.06 37.73 -19.39
CA GLN A 60 -24.64 38.65 -20.45
C GLN A 60 -25.79 39.52 -20.91
N VAL A 61 -25.47 40.74 -21.37
CA VAL A 61 -26.44 41.63 -21.99
C VAL A 61 -26.75 41.14 -23.40
N GLU A 62 -28.02 41.19 -23.79
CA GLU A 62 -28.43 40.85 -25.14
C GLU A 62 -27.71 41.70 -26.19
N GLY A 63 -27.06 41.02 -27.16
CA GLY A 63 -26.26 41.70 -28.18
C GLY A 63 -24.85 42.16 -27.77
N ALA A 64 -24.36 41.75 -26.58
CA ALA A 64 -23.00 42.03 -26.17
C ALA A 64 -21.97 41.26 -27.02
N ASP A 65 -20.85 41.87 -27.32
CA ASP A 65 -19.73 41.21 -28.00
C ASP A 65 -19.10 40.13 -27.10
N ALA A 66 -18.75 38.99 -27.70
CA ALA A 66 -18.09 37.90 -26.99
C ALA A 66 -16.64 38.30 -26.59
N VAL A 67 -16.34 38.19 -25.31
CA VAL A 67 -14.99 38.40 -24.79
C VAL A 67 -14.29 37.04 -24.69
N SER A 68 -13.12 36.92 -25.33
CA SER A 68 -12.30 35.70 -25.23
C SER A 68 -11.61 35.63 -23.86
N PRO A 69 -11.83 34.56 -23.05
CA PRO A 69 -11.12 34.39 -21.81
C PRO A 69 -9.65 33.99 -22.06
N THR A 70 -8.78 34.32 -21.13
CA THR A 70 -7.40 33.80 -21.11
C THR A 70 -7.46 32.32 -20.68
N LEU A 71 -6.96 31.41 -21.51
CA LEU A 71 -6.88 30.00 -21.22
C LEU A 71 -5.66 29.71 -20.33
N THR A 72 -5.86 28.89 -19.32
CA THR A 72 -4.77 28.43 -18.44
C THR A 72 -4.21 27.12 -19.00
N PRO A 73 -2.90 26.99 -19.20
CA PRO A 73 -2.31 25.74 -19.67
C PRO A 73 -2.35 24.67 -18.57
N THR A 74 -2.34 23.39 -18.98
CA THR A 74 -2.21 22.25 -18.07
C THR A 74 -0.88 22.27 -17.31
N THR A 75 -0.88 21.76 -16.09
CA THR A 75 0.33 21.60 -15.28
C THR A 75 0.93 20.22 -15.46
N ARG A 76 2.24 20.13 -15.66
CA ARG A 76 2.96 18.88 -15.77
C ARG A 76 3.61 18.52 -14.44
N VAL A 77 3.30 17.34 -13.94
CA VAL A 77 3.84 16.78 -12.70
C VAL A 77 4.44 15.40 -13.00
N GLY A 78 5.34 14.92 -12.18
CA GLY A 78 5.97 13.62 -12.42
C GLY A 78 6.70 13.08 -11.21
N ASN A 79 7.00 11.79 -11.27
CA ASN A 79 7.66 11.04 -10.21
C ASN A 79 8.80 10.19 -10.78
N TYR A 80 9.88 10.04 -10.01
CA TYR A 80 11.03 9.22 -10.41
C TYR A 80 10.74 7.74 -10.22
N THR A 81 11.30 6.90 -11.10
CA THR A 81 11.28 5.45 -10.91
C THR A 81 12.31 5.03 -9.86
N GLN A 82 11.96 4.05 -9.06
CA GLN A 82 12.84 3.41 -8.07
C GLN A 82 13.10 1.97 -8.46
N ILE A 83 14.35 1.53 -8.31
CA ILE A 83 14.75 0.14 -8.49
C ILE A 83 14.76 -0.50 -7.11
N SER A 84 14.04 -1.60 -6.97
CA SER A 84 14.09 -2.46 -5.79
C SER A 84 14.52 -3.86 -6.21
N ASP A 85 15.40 -4.48 -5.43
CA ASP A 85 15.92 -5.80 -5.74
C ASP A 85 16.12 -6.67 -4.50
N LYS A 86 16.16 -7.97 -4.72
CA LYS A 86 16.58 -9.00 -3.76
C LYS A 86 17.49 -9.98 -4.46
N VAL A 87 18.57 -10.35 -3.78
CA VAL A 87 19.50 -11.35 -4.27
C VAL A 87 19.39 -12.60 -3.42
N VAL A 88 19.20 -13.74 -4.06
CA VAL A 88 19.22 -15.07 -3.45
C VAL A 88 20.48 -15.79 -3.91
N GLN A 89 21.26 -16.28 -2.96
CA GLN A 89 22.46 -17.07 -3.24
C GLN A 89 22.40 -18.36 -2.43
N VAL A 90 22.47 -19.50 -3.11
CA VAL A 90 22.44 -20.85 -2.51
C VAL A 90 23.63 -21.64 -3.02
N SER A 91 24.28 -22.43 -2.16
CA SER A 91 25.35 -23.32 -2.58
C SER A 91 24.78 -24.52 -3.35
N VAL A 92 25.52 -25.02 -4.34
CA VAL A 92 25.10 -26.16 -5.14
C VAL A 92 24.92 -27.41 -4.29
N THR A 93 25.77 -27.61 -3.29
CA THR A 93 25.69 -28.74 -2.34
C THR A 93 24.38 -28.66 -1.53
N ASP A 94 24.03 -27.47 -1.02
CA ASP A 94 22.82 -27.29 -0.23
C ASP A 94 21.57 -27.61 -1.04
N ASP A 95 21.53 -27.23 -2.30
CA ASP A 95 20.36 -27.49 -3.20
C ASP A 95 20.21 -28.99 -3.58
N LYS A 96 21.26 -29.80 -3.35
CA LYS A 96 21.28 -31.26 -3.61
C LYS A 96 20.97 -32.12 -2.39
N VAL A 97 21.13 -31.58 -1.18
CA VAL A 97 20.83 -32.31 0.05
C VAL A 97 19.32 -32.45 0.20
N ASP A 98 18.87 -33.63 0.56
CA ASP A 98 17.45 -33.92 0.85
C ASP A 98 17.01 -33.18 2.12
N LYS A 99 15.90 -32.45 2.05
CA LYS A 99 15.41 -31.55 3.09
C LYS A 99 13.95 -31.82 3.42
N ALA A 100 13.63 -31.76 4.69
CA ALA A 100 12.25 -31.78 5.14
C ALA A 100 11.52 -30.48 4.75
N GLY A 101 10.29 -30.58 4.27
CA GLY A 101 9.39 -29.48 4.00
C GLY A 101 9.64 -28.68 2.73
N ARG A 102 10.67 -29.02 1.92
CA ARG A 102 10.95 -28.34 0.65
C ARG A 102 11.74 -29.20 -0.32
N SER A 103 11.43 -29.06 -1.61
CA SER A 103 12.12 -29.84 -2.67
C SER A 103 13.50 -29.29 -2.99
N THR A 104 13.64 -27.96 -3.12
CA THR A 104 14.90 -27.25 -3.36
C THR A 104 14.97 -25.98 -2.53
N GLU A 105 16.16 -25.67 -2.04
CA GLU A 105 16.39 -24.44 -1.27
C GLU A 105 16.19 -23.20 -2.14
N THR A 106 16.72 -23.24 -3.37
CA THR A 106 16.66 -22.14 -4.31
C THR A 106 15.20 -21.74 -4.62
N ALA A 107 14.30 -22.70 -4.86
CA ALA A 107 12.89 -22.40 -5.14
C ALA A 107 12.19 -21.78 -3.91
N TYR A 108 12.44 -22.30 -2.72
CA TYR A 108 11.89 -21.79 -1.48
C TYR A 108 12.36 -20.33 -1.21
N GLN A 109 13.67 -20.07 -1.32
CA GLN A 109 14.23 -18.75 -1.07
C GLN A 109 13.78 -17.73 -2.12
N LEU A 110 13.58 -18.13 -3.37
CA LEU A 110 13.02 -17.25 -4.41
C LEU A 110 11.56 -16.87 -4.13
N ALA A 111 10.74 -17.83 -3.69
CA ALA A 111 9.36 -17.53 -3.31
C ALA A 111 9.31 -16.54 -2.14
N LYS A 112 10.15 -16.76 -1.12
CA LYS A 112 10.31 -15.89 0.04
C LYS A 112 10.78 -14.47 -0.37
N ALA A 113 11.84 -14.38 -1.17
CA ALA A 113 12.37 -13.10 -1.66
C ALA A 113 11.32 -12.32 -2.49
N SER A 114 10.48 -13.01 -3.26
CA SER A 114 9.37 -12.40 -4.00
C SER A 114 8.33 -11.77 -3.07
N ALA A 115 7.97 -12.46 -1.99
CA ALA A 115 7.04 -11.93 -0.99
C ALA A 115 7.66 -10.74 -0.24
N GLU A 116 8.93 -10.84 0.14
CA GLU A 116 9.66 -9.75 0.79
C GLU A 116 9.74 -8.50 -0.10
N LEU A 117 10.04 -8.67 -1.39
CA LEU A 117 10.13 -7.54 -2.33
C LEU A 117 8.78 -6.84 -2.50
N LYS A 118 7.66 -7.58 -2.52
CA LYS A 118 6.32 -6.98 -2.57
C LYS A 118 5.99 -6.18 -1.31
N ARG A 119 6.39 -6.67 -0.13
CA ARG A 119 6.22 -5.94 1.14
C ARG A 119 7.03 -4.65 1.16
N ASP A 120 8.29 -4.73 0.70
CA ASP A 120 9.15 -3.55 0.60
C ASP A 120 8.52 -2.50 -0.32
N MET A 121 7.94 -2.93 -1.46
CA MET A 121 7.23 -2.03 -2.37
C MET A 121 6.02 -1.38 -1.72
N GLU A 122 5.18 -2.14 -1.00
CA GLU A 122 4.00 -1.60 -0.31
C GLU A 122 4.40 -0.51 0.68
N SER A 123 5.38 -0.80 1.53
CA SER A 123 5.90 0.17 2.50
C SER A 123 6.47 1.43 1.84
N ILE A 124 7.22 1.29 0.75
CA ILE A 124 7.80 2.42 0.02
C ILE A 124 6.70 3.27 -0.64
N LEU A 125 5.70 2.62 -1.24
CA LEU A 125 4.59 3.32 -1.90
C LEU A 125 3.75 4.14 -0.91
N LEU A 126 3.58 3.65 0.32
CA LEU A 126 2.81 4.32 1.37
C LEU A 126 3.60 5.36 2.18
N SER A 127 4.93 5.36 2.08
CA SER A 127 5.79 6.22 2.90
C SER A 127 5.66 7.72 2.58
N ASP A 128 6.23 8.54 3.45
CA ASP A 128 6.45 9.98 3.27
C ASP A 128 7.73 10.31 2.45
N GLN A 129 8.38 9.27 1.88
CA GLN A 129 9.62 9.42 1.13
C GLN A 129 9.50 10.48 0.03
N ALA A 130 10.34 11.50 0.09
CA ALA A 130 10.44 12.49 -0.98
C ALA A 130 11.11 11.91 -2.23
N GLN A 131 10.62 12.30 -3.41
CA GLN A 131 11.24 11.89 -4.68
C GLN A 131 12.66 12.46 -4.83
N THR A 132 13.56 11.65 -5.40
CA THR A 132 14.96 12.04 -5.63
C THR A 132 15.43 11.53 -6.99
N ALA A 133 16.03 12.43 -7.78
CA ALA A 133 16.56 12.10 -9.11
C ALA A 133 17.69 11.06 -9.06
N GLY A 134 18.45 11.07 -7.95
CA GLY A 134 19.67 10.26 -7.82
C GLY A 134 20.80 10.72 -8.72
N ASP A 135 21.96 10.12 -8.53
CA ASP A 135 23.15 10.30 -9.35
C ASP A 135 23.95 8.99 -9.43
N SER A 136 25.22 9.02 -9.82
CA SER A 136 26.06 7.83 -9.91
C SER A 136 26.38 7.17 -8.57
N ALA A 137 26.22 7.87 -7.45
CA ALA A 137 26.49 7.40 -6.08
C ALA A 137 25.22 7.28 -5.24
N THR A 138 24.20 8.06 -5.56
CA THR A 138 22.94 8.14 -4.81
C THR A 138 21.79 7.48 -5.60
N PRO A 139 21.09 6.48 -5.03
CA PRO A 139 19.99 5.83 -5.75
C PRO A 139 18.82 6.79 -5.99
N ARG A 140 18.15 6.63 -7.15
CA ARG A 140 16.86 7.27 -7.38
C ARG A 140 15.84 6.73 -6.42
N LYS A 141 14.97 7.64 -5.92
CA LYS A 141 13.83 7.30 -5.07
C LYS A 141 12.55 7.88 -5.64
N LEU A 142 11.50 7.10 -5.62
CA LEU A 142 10.16 7.59 -5.92
C LEU A 142 9.62 8.43 -4.75
N GLY A 143 8.72 9.36 -5.03
CA GLY A 143 7.91 10.00 -3.99
C GLY A 143 6.81 9.03 -3.55
N GLY A 144 6.76 8.73 -2.25
CA GLY A 144 5.70 7.90 -1.66
C GLY A 144 4.37 8.65 -1.56
N PHE A 145 3.29 7.93 -1.31
CA PHE A 145 1.94 8.47 -1.36
C PHE A 145 1.72 9.63 -0.38
N GLN A 146 2.24 9.51 0.85
CA GLN A 146 2.13 10.56 1.85
C GLN A 146 2.82 11.86 1.40
N SER A 147 3.97 11.77 0.72
CA SER A 147 4.71 12.95 0.23
C SER A 147 4.00 13.72 -0.88
N TRP A 148 3.00 13.10 -1.54
CA TRP A 148 2.18 13.75 -2.56
C TRP A 148 1.00 14.51 -2.00
N LEU A 149 0.49 14.13 -0.83
CA LEU A 149 -0.71 14.71 -0.23
C LEU A 149 -0.35 16.00 0.52
N THR A 150 -0.64 17.13 -0.07
CA THR A 150 -0.33 18.45 0.48
C THR A 150 -1.56 19.31 0.74
N THR A 151 -2.62 19.15 -0.08
CA THR A 151 -3.82 20.01 -0.01
C THR A 151 -4.80 19.54 1.06
N ASN A 152 -5.16 18.26 1.05
CA ASN A 152 -6.20 17.72 1.92
C ASN A 152 -5.61 17.02 3.15
N VAL A 153 -4.79 17.74 3.90
CA VAL A 153 -4.21 17.24 5.16
C VAL A 153 -5.03 17.74 6.34
N VAL A 154 -5.36 16.83 7.25
CA VAL A 154 -6.01 17.11 8.54
C VAL A 154 -5.06 16.71 9.65
N ALA A 155 -4.67 17.64 10.50
CA ALA A 155 -3.90 17.34 11.69
C ALA A 155 -4.82 16.71 12.74
N GLY A 156 -4.58 15.44 13.08
CA GLY A 156 -5.37 14.70 14.07
C GLY A 156 -5.16 15.20 15.50
N SER A 157 -3.97 15.78 15.78
CA SER A 157 -3.59 16.36 17.06
C SER A 157 -3.77 15.41 18.26
N GLY A 158 -3.59 14.12 18.06
CA GLY A 158 -3.70 13.09 19.07
C GLY A 158 -4.57 11.91 18.66
N ALA A 159 -5.59 11.55 19.45
CA ALA A 159 -6.41 10.38 19.17
C ALA A 159 -7.18 10.50 17.85
N PHE A 160 -7.21 9.43 17.07
CA PHE A 160 -8.00 9.34 15.85
C PHE A 160 -9.50 9.40 16.16
N THR A 161 -10.20 10.36 15.61
CA THR A 161 -11.63 10.59 15.86
C THR A 161 -12.45 10.46 14.59
N GLU A 162 -13.74 10.18 14.75
CA GLU A 162 -14.67 10.19 13.62
C GLU A 162 -14.72 11.56 12.92
N GLN A 163 -14.52 12.67 13.67
CA GLN A 163 -14.49 14.01 13.11
C GLN A 163 -13.31 14.21 12.15
N ASN A 164 -12.14 13.64 12.45
CA ASN A 164 -10.99 13.70 11.56
C ASN A 164 -11.30 13.08 10.17
N VAL A 165 -12.03 11.95 10.17
CA VAL A 165 -12.47 11.29 8.92
C VAL A 165 -13.48 12.16 8.18
N LYS A 166 -14.45 12.74 8.86
CA LYS A 166 -15.45 13.63 8.26
C LYS A 166 -14.80 14.86 7.64
N ASP A 167 -13.87 15.50 8.35
CA ASP A 167 -13.18 16.69 7.88
C ASP A 167 -12.29 16.38 6.65
N ALA A 168 -11.61 15.24 6.65
CA ALA A 168 -10.81 14.80 5.54
C ALA A 168 -11.67 14.47 4.30
N MET A 169 -12.79 13.77 4.49
CA MET A 169 -13.77 13.51 3.42
C MET A 169 -14.37 14.79 2.86
N LEU A 170 -14.72 15.75 3.71
CA LEU A 170 -15.24 17.06 3.29
C LEU A 170 -14.24 17.79 2.40
N LYS A 171 -12.95 17.80 2.78
CA LYS A 171 -11.91 18.44 1.97
C LYS A 171 -11.79 17.77 0.59
N ALA A 172 -11.66 16.44 0.54
CA ALA A 172 -11.57 15.71 -0.72
C ALA A 172 -12.81 15.93 -1.60
N TYR A 173 -14.01 15.89 -1.03
CA TYR A 173 -15.26 16.11 -1.76
C TYR A 173 -15.38 17.54 -2.30
N THR A 174 -14.92 18.54 -1.55
CA THR A 174 -14.93 19.95 -1.97
C THR A 174 -14.06 20.17 -3.20
N GLU A 175 -12.94 19.47 -3.30
CA GLU A 175 -12.05 19.50 -4.46
C GLU A 175 -12.51 18.57 -5.60
N GLY A 176 -13.63 17.86 -5.43
CA GLY A 176 -14.23 16.98 -6.45
C GLY A 176 -13.72 15.54 -6.44
N GLY A 177 -13.05 15.10 -5.37
CA GLY A 177 -12.65 13.72 -5.16
C GLY A 177 -13.80 12.85 -4.63
N GLU A 178 -13.81 11.58 -4.99
CA GLU A 178 -14.75 10.57 -4.48
C GLU A 178 -13.98 9.37 -3.89
N PRO A 179 -13.26 9.55 -2.79
CA PRO A 179 -12.46 8.47 -2.22
C PRO A 179 -13.37 7.36 -1.68
N THR A 180 -12.94 6.11 -1.89
CA THR A 180 -13.70 4.91 -1.52
C THR A 180 -12.96 3.99 -0.55
N MET A 181 -11.70 4.30 -0.24
CA MET A 181 -10.87 3.48 0.62
C MET A 181 -10.24 4.30 1.75
N LEU A 182 -10.34 3.81 2.97
CA LEU A 182 -9.66 4.31 4.14
C LEU A 182 -8.59 3.30 4.56
N LEU A 183 -7.33 3.63 4.32
CA LEU A 183 -6.17 2.86 4.77
C LEU A 183 -5.71 3.34 6.13
N VAL A 184 -5.56 2.41 7.06
CA VAL A 184 -5.14 2.68 8.42
C VAL A 184 -4.23 1.58 8.94
N SER A 185 -3.40 1.91 9.92
CA SER A 185 -2.64 0.89 10.63
C SER A 185 -3.57 -0.05 11.43
N PRO A 186 -3.11 -1.24 11.78
CA PRO A 186 -3.91 -2.16 12.61
C PRO A 186 -4.35 -1.57 13.94
N ALA A 187 -3.53 -0.70 14.55
CA ALA A 187 -3.85 -0.01 15.80
C ALA A 187 -5.01 0.98 15.59
N GLN A 188 -4.91 1.83 14.57
CA GLN A 188 -5.97 2.79 14.25
C GLN A 188 -7.26 2.10 13.78
N LYS A 189 -7.18 0.92 13.16
CA LYS A 189 -8.37 0.12 12.83
C LYS A 189 -9.18 -0.25 14.07
N GLN A 190 -8.54 -0.54 15.20
CA GLN A 190 -9.23 -0.81 16.46
C GLN A 190 -9.95 0.44 16.97
N VAL A 191 -9.34 1.62 16.82
CA VAL A 191 -9.95 2.90 17.19
C VAL A 191 -11.19 3.17 16.34
N ILE A 192 -11.13 2.96 15.01
CA ILE A 192 -12.30 3.12 14.11
C ILE A 192 -13.46 2.22 14.55
N SER A 193 -13.19 1.03 15.03
CA SER A 193 -14.24 0.11 15.50
C SER A 193 -14.97 0.63 16.75
N THR A 194 -14.47 1.68 17.39
CA THR A 194 -15.14 2.37 18.53
C THR A 194 -16.00 3.55 18.09
N PHE A 195 -15.99 3.96 16.82
CA PHE A 195 -16.81 5.05 16.33
C PHE A 195 -18.30 4.70 16.44
N GLU A 196 -19.07 5.58 17.04
CA GLU A 196 -20.49 5.31 17.34
C GLU A 196 -21.43 5.70 16.19
N GLY A 197 -20.99 6.58 15.28
CA GLY A 197 -21.83 7.14 14.23
C GLY A 197 -23.04 7.94 14.76
N ILE A 198 -23.89 8.39 13.84
CA ILE A 198 -25.14 9.14 14.17
C ILE A 198 -26.16 8.24 14.84
N ALA A 199 -26.20 6.96 14.50
CA ALA A 199 -27.11 5.99 15.07
C ALA A 199 -26.34 5.10 16.04
N GLY A 200 -26.34 5.40 17.32
CA GLY A 200 -25.91 4.49 18.39
C GLY A 200 -26.72 3.18 18.42
N GLN A 201 -27.07 2.65 17.26
CA GLN A 201 -27.82 1.42 17.09
C GLN A 201 -26.84 0.24 17.25
N ARG A 202 -26.66 -0.15 18.50
CA ARG A 202 -26.24 -1.53 18.79
C ARG A 202 -27.24 -2.46 18.15
N TYR A 203 -26.83 -3.20 17.15
CA TYR A 203 -27.61 -4.30 16.60
C TYR A 203 -27.86 -5.31 17.72
N GLN A 204 -29.04 -5.30 18.29
CA GLN A 204 -29.45 -6.33 19.24
C GLN A 204 -29.68 -7.63 18.45
N ALA A 205 -28.76 -8.55 18.53
CA ALA A 205 -28.95 -9.88 17.98
C ALA A 205 -30.24 -10.52 18.53
N PRO A 206 -31.06 -11.17 17.70
CA PRO A 206 -32.27 -11.83 18.16
C PRO A 206 -31.91 -12.89 19.20
N LYS A 207 -32.71 -12.97 20.27
CA LYS A 207 -32.49 -13.82 21.46
C LYS A 207 -32.38 -15.33 21.23
N SER A 208 -32.43 -15.83 20.01
CA SER A 208 -32.44 -17.26 19.67
C SER A 208 -31.17 -17.80 19.05
N SER A 209 -30.10 -16.99 18.94
CA SER A 209 -28.81 -17.42 18.37
C SER A 209 -27.68 -17.18 19.37
N PRO A 210 -26.58 -17.94 19.35
CA PRO A 210 -25.43 -17.66 20.18
C PRO A 210 -25.01 -16.19 20.01
N THR A 211 -24.80 -15.50 21.12
CA THR A 211 -24.50 -14.07 21.15
C THR A 211 -23.17 -13.82 20.42
N THR A 212 -23.23 -13.26 19.23
CA THR A 212 -22.05 -12.84 18.48
C THR A 212 -21.73 -11.39 18.85
N ILE A 213 -20.55 -11.12 19.39
CA ILE A 213 -20.05 -9.78 19.62
C ILE A 213 -19.43 -9.31 18.29
N ILE A 214 -20.03 -8.30 17.66
CA ILE A 214 -19.47 -7.65 16.48
C ILE A 214 -18.62 -6.49 16.97
N GLY A 215 -17.30 -6.64 16.86
CA GLY A 215 -16.30 -5.66 17.28
C GLY A 215 -15.47 -5.10 16.12
N THR A 216 -15.99 -5.11 14.88
CA THR A 216 -15.27 -4.64 13.69
C THR A 216 -16.16 -3.74 12.84
N ALA A 217 -15.56 -2.69 12.26
CA ALA A 217 -16.16 -1.84 11.27
C ALA A 217 -15.34 -1.91 9.98
N ASP A 218 -15.84 -2.61 8.96
CA ASP A 218 -15.16 -2.74 7.66
C ASP A 218 -15.61 -1.70 6.65
N VAL A 219 -16.74 -1.07 6.89
CA VAL A 219 -17.33 -0.04 6.03
C VAL A 219 -17.75 1.14 6.89
N TYR A 220 -17.33 2.32 6.51
CA TYR A 220 -17.77 3.58 7.09
C TYR A 220 -18.64 4.33 6.08
N LEU A 221 -19.89 4.59 6.43
CA LEU A 221 -20.81 5.36 5.60
C LEU A 221 -20.78 6.83 6.07
N SER A 222 -20.26 7.71 5.23
CA SER A 222 -20.26 9.16 5.45
C SER A 222 -21.35 9.85 4.62
N ASP A 223 -21.56 11.14 4.86
CA ASP A 223 -22.48 11.98 4.08
C ASP A 223 -22.00 12.17 2.63
N PHE A 224 -20.73 11.92 2.35
CA PHE A 224 -20.08 12.12 1.04
C PHE A 224 -19.73 10.82 0.31
N GLY A 225 -20.05 9.67 0.87
CA GLY A 225 -19.80 8.38 0.23
C GLY A 225 -19.47 7.28 1.22
N THR A 226 -19.16 6.11 0.68
CA THR A 226 -18.85 4.90 1.45
C THR A 226 -17.36 4.64 1.42
N LEU A 227 -16.73 4.52 2.57
CA LEU A 227 -15.32 4.15 2.73
C LEU A 227 -15.19 2.70 3.15
N ASN A 228 -14.41 1.92 2.42
CA ASN A 228 -13.96 0.60 2.85
C ASN A 228 -12.73 0.77 3.75
N VAL A 229 -12.82 0.33 4.98
CA VAL A 229 -11.75 0.45 5.97
C VAL A 229 -10.81 -0.73 5.87
N VAL A 230 -9.64 -0.51 5.33
CA VAL A 230 -8.63 -1.54 5.04
C VAL A 230 -7.44 -1.36 5.96
N PRO A 231 -7.15 -2.33 6.85
CA PRO A 231 -5.95 -2.28 7.66
C PRO A 231 -4.72 -2.63 6.82
N ASP A 232 -3.70 -1.79 6.88
CA ASP A 232 -2.39 -2.06 6.30
C ASP A 232 -1.32 -2.10 7.39
N ARG A 233 -0.53 -3.18 7.41
CA ARG A 233 0.52 -3.40 8.41
C ARG A 233 1.82 -2.64 8.12
N PHE A 234 1.93 -2.04 6.94
CA PHE A 234 3.10 -1.31 6.47
C PHE A 234 2.89 0.20 6.47
N LEU A 235 1.69 0.65 6.85
CA LEU A 235 1.38 2.05 7.08
C LEU A 235 1.78 2.45 8.51
N ASP A 236 2.34 3.63 8.66
CA ASP A 236 2.71 4.22 9.94
C ASP A 236 1.48 4.44 10.83
N ASP A 237 1.66 4.31 12.15
CA ASP A 237 0.55 4.38 13.12
C ASP A 237 0.01 5.81 13.32
N ASP A 238 0.79 6.81 12.94
CA ASP A 238 0.47 8.23 13.07
C ASP A 238 -0.32 8.82 11.89
N VAL A 239 -0.61 7.99 10.87
CA VAL A 239 -1.27 8.44 9.64
C VAL A 239 -2.47 7.56 9.29
N ALA A 240 -3.52 8.20 8.76
CA ALA A 240 -4.64 7.54 8.08
C ALA A 240 -4.83 8.15 6.69
N LEU A 241 -4.96 7.30 5.67
CA LEU A 241 -5.03 7.71 4.26
C LEU A 241 -6.42 7.43 3.69
N ILE A 242 -7.05 8.46 3.15
CA ILE A 242 -8.32 8.38 2.45
C ILE A 242 -8.02 8.46 0.95
N VAL A 243 -8.26 7.36 0.26
CA VAL A 243 -7.76 7.13 -1.10
C VAL A 243 -8.88 6.91 -2.08
N ASP A 244 -8.76 7.52 -3.25
CA ASP A 244 -9.50 7.14 -4.46
C ASP A 244 -8.60 6.21 -5.32
N PRO A 245 -8.85 4.90 -5.35
CA PRO A 245 -8.01 3.96 -6.10
C PRO A 245 -8.02 4.22 -7.62
N SER A 246 -9.05 4.89 -8.15
CA SER A 246 -9.14 5.22 -9.58
C SER A 246 -8.14 6.29 -10.00
N MET A 247 -7.76 7.16 -9.06
CA MET A 247 -6.84 8.28 -9.25
C MET A 247 -5.38 7.93 -8.92
N THR A 248 -5.10 6.65 -8.59
CA THR A 248 -3.74 6.21 -8.22
C THR A 248 -3.35 4.95 -8.98
N ASN A 249 -2.12 4.91 -9.49
CA ASN A 249 -1.57 3.74 -10.19
C ASN A 249 -0.12 3.47 -9.81
N VAL A 250 0.30 2.22 -9.88
CA VAL A 250 1.73 1.85 -9.95
C VAL A 250 2.15 1.73 -11.41
N ALA A 251 3.11 2.53 -11.84
CA ALA A 251 3.67 2.45 -13.19
C ALA A 251 5.00 1.68 -13.18
N TYR A 252 5.09 0.63 -13.99
CA TYR A 252 6.28 -0.20 -14.09
C TYR A 252 7.10 0.20 -15.32
N LEU A 253 8.37 0.57 -15.10
CA LEU A 253 9.35 0.72 -16.18
C LEU A 253 9.94 -0.65 -16.55
N ARG A 254 10.28 -1.45 -15.53
CA ARG A 254 10.68 -2.85 -15.67
C ARG A 254 9.83 -3.69 -14.71
N PRO A 255 8.97 -4.57 -15.21
CA PRO A 255 8.18 -5.45 -14.38
C PRO A 255 9.07 -6.42 -13.59
N PHE A 256 8.50 -7.11 -12.62
CA PHE A 256 9.21 -8.15 -11.86
C PHE A 256 9.93 -9.12 -12.79
N LYS A 257 11.24 -9.24 -12.62
CA LYS A 257 12.08 -10.14 -13.38
C LYS A 257 13.05 -10.87 -12.47
N GLN A 258 13.13 -12.18 -12.65
CA GLN A 258 14.16 -13.02 -12.07
C GLN A 258 15.25 -13.26 -13.13
N THR A 259 16.50 -13.06 -12.75
CA THR A 259 17.67 -13.30 -13.61
C THR A 259 18.70 -14.13 -12.86
N LYS A 260 19.11 -15.24 -13.44
CA LYS A 260 20.23 -16.03 -12.91
C LYS A 260 21.53 -15.28 -13.26
N LEU A 261 22.34 -15.01 -12.25
CA LEU A 261 23.64 -14.34 -12.41
C LEU A 261 24.75 -15.34 -12.76
N ALA A 262 25.85 -14.84 -13.31
CA ALA A 262 27.01 -15.66 -13.62
C ALA A 262 27.59 -16.30 -12.32
N LYS A 263 28.02 -17.55 -12.42
CA LYS A 263 28.69 -18.26 -11.33
C LYS A 263 30.06 -17.61 -11.05
N THR A 264 30.28 -17.30 -9.78
CA THR A 264 31.59 -16.84 -9.30
C THR A 264 32.24 -17.80 -8.31
N GLY A 265 31.68 -19.02 -8.17
CA GLY A 265 32.11 -20.06 -7.24
C GLY A 265 31.10 -21.19 -7.23
N ASP A 266 31.15 -22.08 -6.22
CA ASP A 266 30.20 -23.19 -6.09
C ASP A 266 28.89 -22.76 -5.44
N SER A 267 28.27 -21.72 -6.01
CA SER A 267 26.96 -21.22 -5.62
C SER A 267 26.19 -20.72 -6.82
N GLU A 268 24.87 -20.75 -6.73
CA GLU A 268 23.98 -20.12 -7.70
C GLU A 268 23.41 -18.84 -7.12
N LYS A 269 23.43 -17.76 -7.94
CA LYS A 269 22.90 -16.45 -7.57
C LYS A 269 21.74 -16.10 -8.49
N HIS A 270 20.65 -15.67 -7.88
CA HIS A 270 19.48 -15.17 -8.58
C HIS A 270 19.19 -13.76 -8.12
N LEU A 271 19.05 -12.85 -9.09
CA LEU A 271 18.61 -11.48 -8.86
C LEU A 271 17.14 -11.38 -9.21
N MET A 272 16.32 -10.92 -8.26
CA MET A 272 14.96 -10.49 -8.51
C MET A 272 14.94 -8.97 -8.45
N ASN A 273 14.49 -8.32 -9.51
CA ASN A 273 14.41 -6.86 -9.55
C ASN A 273 13.10 -6.39 -10.16
N VAL A 274 12.75 -5.17 -9.80
CA VAL A 274 11.60 -4.44 -10.33
C VAL A 274 11.97 -2.95 -10.36
N GLU A 275 11.49 -2.23 -11.36
CA GLU A 275 11.61 -0.78 -11.44
C GLU A 275 10.22 -0.18 -11.65
N TYR A 276 9.79 0.66 -10.72
CA TYR A 276 8.44 1.16 -10.64
C TYR A 276 8.39 2.57 -10.08
N THR A 277 7.25 3.21 -10.23
CA THR A 277 6.95 4.51 -9.64
C THR A 277 5.48 4.61 -9.28
N LEU A 278 5.15 5.52 -8.37
CA LEU A 278 3.79 5.86 -8.01
C LEU A 278 3.29 7.01 -8.91
N VAL A 279 2.08 6.86 -9.41
CA VAL A 279 1.35 7.90 -10.16
C VAL A 279 0.15 8.32 -9.34
N VAL A 280 0.14 9.55 -8.87
CA VAL A 280 -1.01 10.20 -8.25
C VAL A 280 -1.56 11.20 -9.26
N LYS A 281 -2.64 10.81 -9.96
CA LYS A 281 -3.17 11.58 -11.10
C LYS A 281 -3.64 12.97 -10.69
N ASN A 282 -4.31 13.05 -9.54
CA ASN A 282 -4.68 14.30 -8.90
C ASN A 282 -4.63 14.10 -7.38
N GLU A 283 -3.76 14.84 -6.70
CA GLU A 283 -3.58 14.70 -5.24
C GLU A 283 -4.79 15.18 -4.45
N ALA A 284 -5.53 16.17 -4.98
CA ALA A 284 -6.72 16.72 -4.34
C ALA A 284 -7.90 15.73 -4.28
N ALA A 285 -7.85 14.61 -5.03
CA ALA A 285 -8.85 13.55 -4.94
C ALA A 285 -8.69 12.69 -3.67
N HIS A 286 -7.59 12.84 -2.96
CA HIS A 286 -7.24 12.08 -1.77
C HIS A 286 -7.21 12.99 -0.55
N ALA A 287 -7.18 12.39 0.64
CA ALA A 287 -6.96 13.11 1.88
C ALA A 287 -6.10 12.29 2.85
N MET A 288 -5.49 12.97 3.80
CA MET A 288 -4.64 12.37 4.82
C MET A 288 -4.94 12.98 6.19
N VAL A 289 -4.97 12.14 7.21
CA VAL A 289 -4.97 12.56 8.61
C VAL A 289 -3.60 12.23 9.18
N THR A 290 -2.94 13.22 9.77
CA THR A 290 -1.58 13.11 10.35
C THR A 290 -1.60 13.33 11.86
N ASP A 291 -0.45 13.17 12.50
CA ASP A 291 -0.25 13.44 13.92
C ASP A 291 -1.21 12.65 14.84
N LEU A 292 -1.48 11.40 14.45
CA LEU A 292 -2.27 10.48 15.23
C LEU A 292 -1.42 9.82 16.32
N THR A 293 -2.03 9.56 17.47
CA THR A 293 -1.44 8.76 18.55
C THR A 293 -2.21 7.44 18.70
N VAL A 294 -1.52 6.41 19.14
CA VAL A 294 -2.09 5.08 19.45
C VAL A 294 -2.44 5.00 20.92
#